data_69833c4687b2e026ad9382fce53dab66
#
_entry.id   69833c4687b2e026ad9382fce53dab66
#
_cell.length_a   1.000
_cell.length_b   1.000
_cell.length_c   1.000
_cell.angle_alpha   90.00
_cell.angle_beta   90.00
_cell.angle_gamma   90.00
#
_symmetry.space_group_name_H-M   'P 1'
#
loop_
_entity.id
_entity.type
_entity.pdbx_description
1 polymer ?
#
loop_
_entity_poly.entity_id
_entity_poly.type
_entity_poly.pdbx_seq_one_letter_code
_entity_poly.pdbx_strand_id
1 'polypeptide(L)'
;MDTQRVRLSLRYIIMKTLVLNTLGNDHTEQIKALIQDKEVEIIDTSDMKIAHCMGCNQCWLKTPGICAIKDDYEVILKKLVEADDLWIVSDTQFGFLDYKGKRLMDRIMPMLNMTVGFRDGWMRHELRYHPLNIGLLYKGTADQTLMEDWCKRTAANIGGRSLGAIALKSSSVISREVEKTPFMSGPVEHLVIINGSPRVASFSNTDKIIHSFVKGLEEEGVTWELHNLSDRKQWDAACEAFLQHGRTLIAFPLYVECVPSLMLEFLSSLPTERQIPGQLSFLLHGGMDEGNEFRLAQRFLQGLPTQLGCSYGGTLIKGGSFRIRTTSDEERAKMVVPWVPMGKLFAHKGSFLTPEAERFIGPEQYPWWVRKMVSLLFLKKVNKGFEDFAKSWGCTRPLNDKPYSEK
;
A
#
# COMPACT_ATOMS: atom_id res chain seq x y z
N MET A 1 -18.53 -52.09 32.21
CA MET A 1 -17.64 -50.97 32.43
C MET A 1 -16.82 -50.80 31.16
N ASP A 2 -17.33 -49.99 30.27
CA ASP A 2 -16.81 -49.85 28.90
C ASP A 2 -15.98 -48.57 28.77
N THR A 3 -14.69 -48.74 28.69
CA THR A 3 -13.74 -47.61 28.54
C THR A 3 -13.61 -47.31 27.07
N GLN A 4 -14.46 -46.40 26.55
CA GLN A 4 -14.29 -45.80 25.25
C GLN A 4 -12.99 -44.96 25.24
N ARG A 5 -11.96 -45.54 24.64
CA ARG A 5 -10.76 -44.82 24.23
C ARG A 5 -11.13 -43.82 23.15
N VAL A 6 -11.23 -42.56 23.51
CA VAL A 6 -11.26 -41.44 22.57
C VAL A 6 -9.89 -41.39 21.88
N ARG A 7 -9.78 -41.94 20.70
CA ARG A 7 -8.66 -41.73 19.79
C ARG A 7 -8.79 -40.32 19.22
N LEU A 8 -8.12 -39.35 19.84
CA LEU A 8 -7.75 -38.08 19.21
C LEU A 8 -6.80 -38.43 18.07
N SER A 9 -7.29 -38.52 16.86
CA SER A 9 -6.46 -38.54 15.67
C SER A 9 -5.86 -37.14 15.53
N LEU A 10 -4.62 -36.93 15.97
CA LEU A 10 -3.78 -35.83 15.55
C LEU A 10 -3.58 -35.98 14.02
N ARG A 11 -4.51 -35.42 13.24
CA ARG A 11 -4.19 -35.12 11.84
C ARG A 11 -3.04 -34.14 11.89
N TYR A 12 -1.85 -34.58 11.53
CA TYR A 12 -0.78 -33.68 11.13
C TYR A 12 -1.35 -32.84 9.98
N ILE A 13 -1.75 -31.58 10.28
CA ILE A 13 -2.10 -30.61 9.26
C ILE A 13 -0.79 -30.29 8.56
N ILE A 14 -0.61 -30.84 7.37
CA ILE A 14 0.53 -30.49 6.52
C ILE A 14 0.25 -29.07 6.05
N MET A 15 1.11 -28.12 6.47
CA MET A 15 1.04 -26.72 6.04
C MET A 15 1.39 -26.65 4.56
N LYS A 16 0.52 -25.99 3.78
CA LYS A 16 0.74 -25.73 2.36
C LYS A 16 1.47 -24.40 2.17
N THR A 17 2.65 -24.45 1.62
CA THR A 17 3.49 -23.28 1.39
C THR A 17 3.49 -22.91 -0.09
N LEU A 18 3.03 -21.69 -0.40
CA LEU A 18 3.10 -21.09 -1.72
C LEU A 18 4.25 -20.09 -1.79
N VAL A 19 5.07 -20.21 -2.80
CA VAL A 19 6.18 -19.29 -3.10
C VAL A 19 5.91 -18.59 -4.42
N LEU A 20 5.85 -17.27 -4.42
CA LEU A 20 5.75 -16.47 -5.62
C LEU A 20 7.14 -15.86 -5.92
N ASN A 21 7.80 -16.41 -6.93
CA ASN A 21 9.16 -16.03 -7.29
C ASN A 21 9.17 -15.05 -8.47
N THR A 22 9.69 -13.83 -8.27
CA THR A 22 9.84 -12.82 -9.33
C THR A 22 11.23 -12.77 -9.96
N LEU A 23 12.18 -13.59 -9.46
CA LEU A 23 13.58 -13.58 -9.87
C LEU A 23 13.93 -14.58 -10.99
N GLY A 24 12.96 -15.42 -11.39
CA GLY A 24 13.18 -16.49 -12.36
C GLY A 24 13.73 -17.78 -11.74
N ASN A 25 13.85 -18.82 -12.57
CA ASN A 25 14.12 -20.18 -12.13
C ASN A 25 15.51 -20.41 -11.52
N ASP A 26 16.48 -19.55 -11.80
CA ASP A 26 17.87 -19.69 -11.34
C ASP A 26 18.00 -19.71 -9.80
N HIS A 27 17.00 -19.22 -9.10
CA HIS A 27 16.97 -19.15 -7.62
C HIS A 27 16.19 -20.29 -6.95
N THR A 28 15.59 -21.22 -7.71
CA THR A 28 14.68 -22.25 -7.19
C THR A 28 15.31 -23.12 -6.12
N GLU A 29 16.53 -23.61 -6.33
CA GLU A 29 17.20 -24.49 -5.36
C GLU A 29 17.60 -23.74 -4.08
N GLN A 30 17.99 -22.47 -4.19
CA GLN A 30 18.28 -21.63 -3.03
C GLN A 30 17.00 -21.34 -2.20
N ILE A 31 15.87 -21.10 -2.88
CA ILE A 31 14.56 -20.90 -2.25
C ILE A 31 14.17 -22.15 -1.47
N LYS A 32 14.25 -23.35 -2.10
CA LYS A 32 13.94 -24.63 -1.45
C LYS A 32 14.82 -24.91 -0.23
N ALA A 33 16.10 -24.52 -0.29
CA ALA A 33 17.02 -24.71 0.83
C ALA A 33 16.69 -23.82 2.04
N LEU A 34 16.07 -22.65 1.81
CA LEU A 34 15.68 -21.72 2.87
C LEU A 34 14.29 -22.02 3.44
N ILE A 35 13.37 -22.50 2.59
CA ILE A 35 12.02 -22.90 2.97
C ILE A 35 12.00 -24.41 3.16
N GLN A 36 12.19 -24.87 4.41
CA GLN A 36 12.30 -26.29 4.74
C GLN A 36 10.94 -26.96 5.00
N ASP A 37 9.88 -26.49 4.36
CA ASP A 37 8.55 -27.05 4.51
C ASP A 37 8.35 -28.34 3.69
N LYS A 38 7.39 -29.18 4.12
CA LYS A 38 7.15 -30.48 3.48
C LYS A 38 6.39 -30.38 2.16
N GLU A 39 5.51 -29.38 2.05
CA GLU A 39 4.66 -29.16 0.87
C GLU A 39 4.85 -27.72 0.36
N VAL A 40 5.76 -27.54 -0.60
CA VAL A 40 6.12 -26.26 -1.20
C VAL A 40 5.76 -26.24 -2.67
N GLU A 41 4.88 -25.32 -3.07
CA GLU A 41 4.63 -25.00 -4.48
C GLU A 41 5.32 -23.69 -4.83
N ILE A 42 6.21 -23.70 -5.82
CA ILE A 42 6.90 -22.49 -6.31
C ILE A 42 6.33 -22.11 -7.67
N ILE A 43 5.80 -20.90 -7.76
CA ILE A 43 5.32 -20.31 -9.02
C ILE A 43 6.33 -19.25 -9.45
N ASP A 44 6.97 -19.47 -10.59
CA ASP A 44 7.76 -18.42 -11.26
C ASP A 44 6.82 -17.44 -11.92
N THR A 45 6.92 -16.18 -11.48
CA THR A 45 6.07 -15.08 -11.96
C THR A 45 6.82 -14.12 -12.88
N SER A 46 8.09 -14.40 -13.20
CA SER A 46 8.97 -13.51 -13.98
C SER A 46 8.39 -13.18 -15.36
N ASP A 47 7.81 -14.19 -16.04
CA ASP A 47 7.23 -14.08 -17.37
C ASP A 47 5.70 -13.94 -17.38
N MET A 48 5.05 -13.95 -16.18
CA MET A 48 3.61 -13.81 -16.08
C MET A 48 3.15 -12.38 -16.36
N LYS A 49 2.07 -12.25 -17.12
CA LYS A 49 1.44 -10.95 -17.40
C LYS A 49 0.53 -10.56 -16.25
N ILE A 50 1.08 -9.82 -15.30
CA ILE A 50 0.37 -9.35 -14.11
C ILE A 50 0.34 -7.82 -14.11
N ALA A 51 -0.85 -7.23 -14.16
CA ALA A 51 -1.04 -5.79 -14.08
C ALA A 51 -1.02 -5.28 -12.62
N HIS A 52 -0.73 -4.01 -12.42
CA HIS A 52 -0.85 -3.35 -11.12
C HIS A 52 -2.30 -3.33 -10.63
N CYS A 53 -2.50 -3.37 -9.32
CA CYS A 53 -3.82 -3.16 -8.73
C CYS A 53 -4.30 -1.73 -8.99
N MET A 54 -5.38 -1.56 -9.72
CA MET A 54 -5.98 -0.23 -10.00
C MET A 54 -6.75 0.34 -8.79
N GLY A 55 -6.90 -0.40 -7.69
CA GLY A 55 -7.70 0.01 -6.54
C GLY A 55 -9.18 0.27 -6.85
N CYS A 56 -9.71 -0.35 -7.90
CA CYS A 56 -11.10 -0.17 -8.32
C CYS A 56 -12.12 -0.66 -7.27
N ASN A 57 -11.71 -1.51 -6.34
CA ASN A 57 -12.51 -2.18 -5.30
C ASN A 57 -13.66 -3.04 -5.84
N GLN A 58 -13.64 -3.42 -7.12
CA GLN A 58 -14.68 -4.31 -7.66
C GLN A 58 -14.66 -5.68 -6.96
N CYS A 59 -13.48 -6.21 -6.63
CA CYS A 59 -13.32 -7.45 -5.89
C CYS A 59 -13.87 -7.41 -4.44
N TRP A 60 -14.29 -6.25 -3.97
CA TRP A 60 -14.93 -6.05 -2.68
C TRP A 60 -16.40 -5.69 -2.80
N LEU A 61 -16.75 -4.86 -3.80
CA LEU A 61 -18.04 -4.14 -3.84
C LEU A 61 -18.92 -4.51 -5.05
N LYS A 62 -18.39 -5.14 -6.11
CA LYS A 62 -19.17 -5.49 -7.29
C LYS A 62 -19.14 -6.98 -7.60
N THR A 63 -17.97 -7.58 -7.54
CA THR A 63 -17.72 -9.01 -7.76
C THR A 63 -16.93 -9.58 -6.58
N PRO A 64 -17.57 -9.72 -5.38
CA PRO A 64 -16.84 -10.09 -4.16
C PRO A 64 -15.95 -11.31 -4.35
N GLY A 65 -14.66 -11.17 -3.99
CA GLY A 65 -13.63 -12.20 -4.13
C GLY A 65 -13.04 -12.37 -5.52
N ILE A 66 -13.58 -11.72 -6.57
CA ILE A 66 -13.10 -11.85 -7.96
C ILE A 66 -12.47 -10.54 -8.41
N CYS A 67 -11.20 -10.59 -8.85
CA CYS A 67 -10.55 -9.42 -9.42
C CYS A 67 -11.15 -9.05 -10.78
N ALA A 68 -11.33 -7.75 -11.02
CA ALA A 68 -11.82 -7.24 -12.30
C ALA A 68 -10.77 -7.33 -13.42
N ILE A 69 -9.48 -7.30 -13.07
CA ILE A 69 -8.40 -7.45 -14.04
C ILE A 69 -8.27 -8.94 -14.37
N LYS A 70 -8.38 -9.25 -15.66
CA LYS A 70 -8.27 -10.61 -16.21
C LYS A 70 -6.89 -10.80 -16.76
N ASP A 71 -6.00 -11.36 -15.95
CA ASP A 71 -4.61 -11.64 -16.24
C ASP A 71 -4.14 -12.89 -15.50
N ASP A 72 -2.85 -13.22 -15.58
CA ASP A 72 -2.30 -14.44 -14.99
C ASP A 72 -2.39 -14.51 -13.45
N TYR A 73 -2.70 -13.38 -12.78
CA TYR A 73 -2.86 -13.34 -11.33
C TYR A 73 -4.08 -14.13 -10.84
N GLU A 74 -5.05 -14.45 -11.69
CA GLU A 74 -6.19 -15.28 -11.31
C GLU A 74 -5.77 -16.70 -10.89
N VAL A 75 -4.74 -17.26 -11.53
CA VAL A 75 -4.14 -18.55 -11.15
C VAL A 75 -3.55 -18.47 -9.74
N ILE A 76 -2.82 -17.39 -9.46
CA ILE A 76 -2.21 -17.14 -8.16
C ILE A 76 -3.30 -17.02 -7.07
N LEU A 77 -4.39 -16.30 -7.33
CA LEU A 77 -5.49 -16.14 -6.36
C LEU A 77 -6.10 -17.49 -5.94
N LYS A 78 -6.25 -18.42 -6.88
CA LYS A 78 -6.77 -19.77 -6.58
C LYS A 78 -5.82 -20.53 -5.64
N LYS A 79 -4.51 -20.41 -5.88
CA LYS A 79 -3.48 -21.04 -5.04
C LYS A 79 -3.37 -20.38 -3.66
N LEU A 80 -3.52 -19.07 -3.57
CA LEU A 80 -3.53 -18.33 -2.29
C LEU A 80 -4.65 -18.78 -1.36
N VAL A 81 -5.81 -19.20 -1.91
CA VAL A 81 -6.94 -19.69 -1.12
C VAL A 81 -6.65 -21.05 -0.48
N GLU A 82 -5.71 -21.81 -1.03
CA GLU A 82 -5.32 -23.13 -0.52
C GLU A 82 -4.08 -23.09 0.39
N ALA A 83 -3.30 -21.99 0.35
CA ALA A 83 -2.02 -21.88 1.04
C ALA A 83 -2.19 -21.38 2.49
N ASP A 84 -1.43 -21.96 3.41
CA ASP A 84 -1.30 -21.51 4.80
C ASP A 84 -0.18 -20.47 4.93
N ASP A 85 0.91 -20.67 4.18
CA ASP A 85 2.10 -19.81 4.15
C ASP A 85 2.32 -19.25 2.75
N LEU A 86 2.59 -17.95 2.67
CA LEU A 86 2.96 -17.26 1.43
C LEU A 86 4.36 -16.66 1.58
N TRP A 87 5.26 -17.05 0.69
CA TRP A 87 6.55 -16.42 0.53
C TRP A 87 6.62 -15.61 -0.77
N ILE A 88 7.02 -14.36 -0.68
CA ILE A 88 7.35 -13.54 -1.84
C ILE A 88 8.86 -13.52 -2.01
N VAL A 89 9.31 -13.87 -3.21
CA VAL A 89 10.73 -13.78 -3.60
C VAL A 89 10.89 -12.65 -4.59
N SER A 90 11.66 -11.62 -4.22
CA SER A 90 11.75 -10.37 -4.97
C SER A 90 13.15 -9.80 -4.96
N ASP A 91 13.51 -9.05 -5.99
CA ASP A 91 14.62 -8.11 -5.92
C ASP A 91 14.25 -6.94 -5.00
N THR A 92 15.23 -6.11 -4.69
CA THR A 92 15.01 -4.91 -3.87
C THR A 92 15.19 -3.64 -4.67
N GLN A 93 14.42 -2.63 -4.31
CA GLN A 93 14.50 -1.28 -4.84
C GLN A 93 14.31 -0.27 -3.71
N PHE A 94 15.20 0.70 -3.62
CA PHE A 94 15.17 1.72 -2.56
C PHE A 94 15.17 1.12 -1.13
N GLY A 95 15.80 -0.02 -0.94
CA GLY A 95 15.84 -0.72 0.35
C GLY A 95 14.58 -1.49 0.71
N PHE A 96 13.63 -1.59 -0.20
CA PHE A 96 12.35 -2.30 -0.05
C PHE A 96 12.14 -3.29 -1.21
N LEU A 97 10.99 -3.99 -1.25
CA LEU A 97 10.58 -4.81 -2.38
C LEU A 97 10.62 -3.98 -3.69
N ASP A 98 11.06 -4.60 -4.78
CA ASP A 98 10.87 -4.02 -6.11
C ASP A 98 9.38 -3.97 -6.50
N TYR A 99 9.06 -3.27 -7.59
CA TYR A 99 7.69 -3.14 -8.05
C TYR A 99 7.05 -4.48 -8.45
N LYS A 100 7.84 -5.52 -8.82
CA LYS A 100 7.32 -6.83 -9.22
C LYS A 100 6.79 -7.58 -7.99
N GLY A 101 7.59 -7.68 -6.93
CA GLY A 101 7.18 -8.29 -5.66
C GLY A 101 6.02 -7.53 -5.01
N LYS A 102 6.10 -6.19 -4.99
CA LYS A 102 5.02 -5.35 -4.46
C LYS A 102 3.72 -5.49 -5.25
N ARG A 103 3.78 -5.65 -6.57
CA ARG A 103 2.63 -5.86 -7.46
C ARG A 103 1.85 -7.12 -7.11
N LEU A 104 2.54 -8.21 -6.79
CA LEU A 104 1.89 -9.44 -6.34
C LEU A 104 1.08 -9.20 -5.06
N MET A 105 1.64 -8.45 -4.12
CA MET A 105 0.99 -8.15 -2.85
C MET A 105 -0.14 -7.12 -2.99
N ASP A 106 -0.03 -6.13 -3.86
CA ASP A 106 -1.11 -5.17 -4.10
C ASP A 106 -2.37 -5.86 -4.66
N ARG A 107 -2.21 -7.01 -5.31
CA ARG A 107 -3.31 -7.78 -5.90
C ARG A 107 -3.98 -8.77 -4.92
N ILE A 108 -3.49 -8.89 -3.67
CA ILE A 108 -4.04 -9.82 -2.66
C ILE A 108 -5.44 -9.43 -2.15
N MET A 109 -5.92 -8.24 -2.49
CA MET A 109 -7.17 -7.66 -2.00
C MET A 109 -8.41 -8.60 -2.02
N PRO A 110 -8.59 -9.52 -3.00
CA PRO A 110 -9.69 -10.49 -2.99
C PRO A 110 -9.70 -11.45 -1.81
N MET A 111 -8.57 -11.64 -1.11
CA MET A 111 -8.47 -12.46 0.11
C MET A 111 -9.20 -11.85 1.31
N LEU A 112 -9.49 -10.55 1.26
CA LEU A 112 -10.24 -9.79 2.25
C LEU A 112 -11.62 -9.43 1.71
N ASN A 113 -12.52 -9.01 2.58
CA ASN A 113 -13.79 -8.42 2.17
C ASN A 113 -13.88 -6.94 2.61
N MET A 114 -14.93 -6.24 2.18
CA MET A 114 -15.08 -4.81 2.45
C MET A 114 -15.48 -4.51 3.89
N THR A 115 -16.07 -5.46 4.60
CA THR A 115 -16.49 -5.24 5.98
C THR A 115 -15.27 -5.05 6.88
N VAL A 116 -15.43 -4.26 7.93
CA VAL A 116 -14.37 -3.95 8.88
C VAL A 116 -14.74 -4.38 10.28
N GLY A 117 -13.73 -4.69 11.07
CA GLY A 117 -13.83 -5.05 12.48
C GLY A 117 -12.56 -4.65 13.23
N PHE A 118 -12.58 -4.77 14.57
CA PHE A 118 -11.36 -4.60 15.35
C PHE A 118 -10.71 -5.98 15.60
N ARG A 119 -9.45 -6.10 15.21
CA ARG A 119 -8.59 -7.25 15.47
C ARG A 119 -7.25 -6.75 16.01
N ASP A 120 -6.79 -7.31 17.13
CA ASP A 120 -5.55 -6.92 17.81
C ASP A 120 -5.46 -5.41 18.14
N GLY A 121 -6.62 -4.80 18.39
CA GLY A 121 -6.71 -3.38 18.70
C GLY A 121 -6.72 -2.42 17.52
N TRP A 122 -6.71 -2.91 16.29
CA TRP A 122 -6.70 -2.15 15.05
C TRP A 122 -7.96 -2.41 14.23
N MET A 123 -8.46 -1.37 13.57
CA MET A 123 -9.53 -1.54 12.57
C MET A 123 -8.94 -2.20 11.32
N ARG A 124 -9.51 -3.34 10.94
CA ARG A 124 -9.03 -4.14 9.81
C ARG A 124 -10.18 -4.66 8.98
N HIS A 125 -9.92 -4.94 7.72
CA HIS A 125 -10.84 -5.66 6.88
C HIS A 125 -11.01 -7.10 7.35
N GLU A 126 -12.24 -7.62 7.28
CA GLU A 126 -12.53 -9.02 7.63
C GLU A 126 -11.95 -9.97 6.58
N LEU A 127 -11.53 -11.14 7.03
CA LEU A 127 -11.00 -12.18 6.15
C LEU A 127 -12.12 -12.77 5.30
N ARG A 128 -11.83 -13.01 4.03
CA ARG A 128 -12.72 -13.79 3.17
C ARG A 128 -12.49 -15.29 3.30
N TYR A 129 -11.23 -15.66 3.44
CA TYR A 129 -10.78 -17.04 3.60
C TYR A 129 -10.13 -17.24 4.97
N HIS A 130 -9.24 -18.21 5.10
CA HIS A 130 -8.46 -18.44 6.32
C HIS A 130 -7.29 -17.42 6.45
N PRO A 131 -6.69 -17.32 7.64
CA PRO A 131 -5.45 -16.55 7.83
C PRO A 131 -4.32 -17.04 6.92
N LEU A 132 -3.47 -16.13 6.47
CA LEU A 132 -2.31 -16.43 5.62
C LEU A 132 -1.04 -15.86 6.26
N ASN A 133 -0.05 -16.71 6.54
CA ASN A 133 1.25 -16.26 7.04
C ASN A 133 2.08 -15.66 5.90
N ILE A 134 2.90 -14.65 6.18
CA ILE A 134 3.68 -13.93 5.16
C ILE A 134 5.16 -13.99 5.48
N GLY A 135 5.94 -14.43 4.50
CA GLY A 135 7.39 -14.37 4.48
C GLY A 135 7.93 -13.66 3.24
N LEU A 136 9.15 -13.21 3.33
CA LEU A 136 9.85 -12.52 2.26
C LEU A 136 11.25 -13.07 2.11
N LEU A 137 11.60 -13.50 0.90
CA LEU A 137 12.97 -13.74 0.48
C LEU A 137 13.38 -12.63 -0.47
N TYR A 138 14.53 -12.00 -0.25
CA TYR A 138 14.93 -10.88 -1.08
C TYR A 138 16.38 -10.98 -1.54
N LYS A 139 16.64 -10.44 -2.73
CA LYS A 139 17.97 -10.28 -3.33
C LYS A 139 18.25 -8.79 -3.46
N GLY A 140 19.49 -8.38 -3.21
CA GLY A 140 19.87 -6.97 -3.33
C GLY A 140 20.02 -6.27 -1.97
N THR A 141 20.03 -4.96 -1.99
CA THR A 141 20.27 -4.13 -0.80
C THR A 141 18.95 -3.76 -0.13
N ALA A 142 18.78 -4.05 1.16
CA ALA A 142 17.52 -3.84 1.88
C ALA A 142 17.71 -3.12 3.22
N ASP A 143 16.67 -2.35 3.62
CA ASP A 143 16.43 -2.01 5.03
C ASP A 143 15.75 -3.21 5.70
N GLN A 144 16.55 -4.08 6.33
CA GLN A 144 16.08 -5.32 6.97
C GLN A 144 14.92 -5.08 7.93
N THR A 145 15.01 -4.03 8.74
CA THR A 145 13.98 -3.73 9.75
C THR A 145 12.67 -3.28 9.08
N LEU A 146 12.76 -2.50 7.99
CA LEU A 146 11.58 -2.11 7.20
C LEU A 146 10.89 -3.33 6.58
N MET A 147 11.67 -4.26 6.02
CA MET A 147 11.17 -5.50 5.41
C MET A 147 10.48 -6.40 6.44
N GLU A 148 11.09 -6.59 7.61
CA GLU A 148 10.51 -7.38 8.71
C GLU A 148 9.23 -6.76 9.26
N ASP A 149 9.20 -5.44 9.45
CA ASP A 149 8.02 -4.74 9.93
C ASP A 149 6.89 -4.76 8.89
N TRP A 150 7.24 -4.69 7.60
CA TRP A 150 6.26 -4.86 6.53
C TRP A 150 5.65 -6.27 6.54
N CYS A 151 6.46 -7.33 6.67
CA CYS A 151 5.97 -8.70 6.81
C CYS A 151 5.02 -8.84 8.00
N LYS A 152 5.41 -8.33 9.18
CA LYS A 152 4.59 -8.38 10.41
C LYS A 152 3.24 -7.70 10.22
N ARG A 153 3.23 -6.48 9.68
CA ARG A 153 2.01 -5.70 9.48
C ARG A 153 1.11 -6.30 8.42
N THR A 154 1.68 -6.72 7.29
CA THR A 154 0.95 -7.36 6.20
C THR A 154 0.31 -8.67 6.65
N ALA A 155 1.06 -9.52 7.36
CA ALA A 155 0.54 -10.76 7.93
C ALA A 155 -0.61 -10.49 8.90
N ALA A 156 -0.46 -9.53 9.82
CA ALA A 156 -1.50 -9.14 10.76
C ALA A 156 -2.78 -8.66 10.06
N ASN A 157 -2.67 -7.93 8.93
CA ASN A 157 -3.82 -7.48 8.15
C ASN A 157 -4.63 -8.64 7.56
N ILE A 158 -3.98 -9.73 7.20
CA ILE A 158 -4.62 -10.93 6.67
C ILE A 158 -4.74 -12.05 7.70
N GLY A 159 -4.66 -11.70 9.00
CA GLY A 159 -4.94 -12.60 10.13
C GLY A 159 -3.87 -13.65 10.43
N GLY A 160 -2.77 -13.66 9.69
CA GLY A 160 -1.65 -14.57 9.86
C GLY A 160 -0.52 -14.01 10.73
N ARG A 161 0.61 -14.69 10.71
CA ARG A 161 1.86 -14.31 11.38
C ARG A 161 2.97 -14.05 10.34
N SER A 162 3.95 -13.25 10.74
CA SER A 162 5.16 -13.07 9.95
C SER A 162 6.04 -14.32 10.01
N LEU A 163 6.52 -14.76 8.86
CA LEU A 163 7.56 -15.77 8.70
C LEU A 163 8.97 -15.13 8.61
N GLY A 164 9.03 -13.79 8.66
CA GLY A 164 10.26 -13.02 8.58
C GLY A 164 10.60 -12.53 7.18
N ALA A 165 11.69 -11.78 7.09
CA ALA A 165 12.32 -11.33 5.86
C ALA A 165 13.76 -11.83 5.83
N ILE A 166 14.10 -12.65 4.85
CA ILE A 166 15.39 -13.38 4.78
C ILE A 166 16.11 -12.95 3.49
N ALA A 167 17.38 -12.56 3.64
CA ALA A 167 18.24 -12.25 2.51
C ALA A 167 18.69 -13.53 1.81
N LEU A 168 18.59 -13.56 0.48
CA LEU A 168 19.27 -14.55 -0.36
C LEU A 168 20.78 -14.30 -0.31
N LYS A 169 21.58 -15.34 -0.61
CA LYS A 169 23.04 -15.20 -0.73
C LYS A 169 23.35 -14.05 -1.71
N SER A 170 24.34 -13.23 -1.39
CA SER A 170 24.75 -12.01 -2.11
C SER A 170 23.89 -10.76 -1.89
N SER A 171 22.96 -10.77 -0.95
CA SER A 171 22.27 -9.56 -0.51
C SER A 171 23.11 -8.76 0.47
N SER A 172 22.96 -7.43 0.45
CA SER A 172 23.60 -6.51 1.38
C SER A 172 22.54 -5.79 2.22
N VAL A 173 22.94 -5.33 3.40
CA VAL A 173 22.05 -4.53 4.29
C VAL A 173 22.48 -3.06 4.15
N ILE A 174 21.51 -2.17 4.01
CA ILE A 174 21.76 -0.73 4.11
C ILE A 174 22.04 -0.43 5.58
N SER A 175 23.28 -0.09 5.91
CA SER A 175 23.56 0.68 7.11
C SER A 175 23.17 2.12 6.81
N ARG A 176 22.20 2.64 7.57
CA ARG A 176 21.64 3.97 7.35
C ARG A 176 22.60 5.09 7.80
N GLU A 177 23.66 5.35 7.05
CA GLU A 177 24.21 6.70 7.00
C GLU A 177 23.61 7.41 5.80
N VAL A 178 22.48 8.08 6.01
CA VAL A 178 21.86 8.93 4.99
C VAL A 178 22.67 10.22 4.95
N GLU A 179 23.48 10.38 3.91
CA GLU A 179 24.08 11.67 3.58
C GLU A 179 22.94 12.68 3.41
N LYS A 180 22.89 13.67 4.30
CA LYS A 180 21.79 14.64 4.32
C LYS A 180 21.97 15.62 3.15
N THR A 181 21.27 15.37 2.05
CA THR A 181 21.12 16.39 1.00
C THR A 181 20.56 17.66 1.62
N PRO A 182 21.12 18.84 1.32
CA PRO A 182 20.67 20.10 1.92
C PRO A 182 19.17 20.31 1.73
N PHE A 183 18.49 20.62 2.81
CA PHE A 183 17.07 20.89 2.82
C PHE A 183 16.76 22.24 2.17
N MET A 184 15.79 22.30 1.27
CA MET A 184 15.32 23.54 0.63
C MET A 184 14.19 24.15 1.47
N SER A 185 14.52 25.16 2.29
CA SER A 185 13.53 25.92 3.06
C SER A 185 13.02 27.13 2.27
N GLY A 186 11.84 27.63 2.68
CA GLY A 186 11.30 28.90 2.19
C GLY A 186 10.16 28.75 1.16
N PRO A 187 9.61 29.89 0.68
CA PRO A 187 8.43 29.91 -0.19
C PRO A 187 8.61 29.10 -1.47
N VAL A 188 7.48 28.61 -1.98
CA VAL A 188 7.40 27.84 -3.23
C VAL A 188 6.89 28.77 -4.32
N GLU A 189 7.59 28.82 -5.46
CA GLU A 189 7.14 29.56 -6.65
C GLU A 189 6.46 28.62 -7.65
N HIS A 190 7.01 27.41 -7.79
CA HIS A 190 6.50 26.37 -8.68
C HIS A 190 6.59 24.99 -8.03
N LEU A 191 5.59 24.13 -8.28
CA LEU A 191 5.52 22.78 -7.75
C LEU A 191 5.14 21.76 -8.83
N VAL A 192 6.01 20.77 -9.05
CA VAL A 192 5.67 19.58 -9.82
C VAL A 192 4.87 18.63 -8.93
N ILE A 193 3.70 18.23 -9.36
CA ILE A 193 2.83 17.29 -8.65
C ILE A 193 2.72 16.00 -9.46
N ILE A 194 3.06 14.88 -8.84
CA ILE A 194 2.93 13.56 -9.44
C ILE A 194 1.84 12.81 -8.69
N ASN A 195 0.74 12.49 -9.39
CA ASN A 195 -0.33 11.66 -8.86
C ASN A 195 0.05 10.18 -9.01
N GLY A 196 0.58 9.60 -7.93
CA GLY A 196 1.00 8.19 -7.83
C GLY A 196 -0.16 7.20 -7.64
N SER A 197 -1.40 7.66 -7.72
CA SER A 197 -2.56 6.76 -7.66
C SER A 197 -2.61 5.87 -8.90
N PRO A 198 -2.75 4.53 -8.74
CA PRO A 198 -2.95 3.63 -9.89
C PRO A 198 -4.34 3.76 -10.53
N ARG A 199 -5.24 4.57 -9.96
CA ARG A 199 -6.59 4.80 -10.45
C ARG A 199 -6.61 5.99 -11.40
N VAL A 200 -7.38 5.88 -12.49
CA VAL A 200 -7.61 7.02 -13.39
C VAL A 200 -8.12 8.23 -12.61
N ALA A 201 -7.68 9.43 -12.98
CA ALA A 201 -7.90 10.67 -12.23
C ALA A 201 -9.36 10.91 -11.86
N SER A 202 -10.31 10.77 -12.80
CA SER A 202 -11.75 10.99 -12.58
C SER A 202 -12.35 10.15 -11.44
N PHE A 203 -11.80 8.95 -11.17
CA PHE A 203 -12.23 8.05 -10.10
C PHE A 203 -11.27 8.03 -8.90
N SER A 204 -10.20 8.82 -8.92
CA SER A 204 -9.17 8.83 -7.89
C SER A 204 -9.55 9.75 -6.72
N ASN A 205 -9.46 9.24 -5.48
CA ASN A 205 -9.52 10.08 -4.29
C ASN A 205 -8.30 10.99 -4.19
N THR A 206 -7.13 10.49 -4.59
CA THR A 206 -5.88 11.27 -4.63
C THR A 206 -6.03 12.50 -5.50
N ASP A 207 -6.64 12.37 -6.68
CA ASP A 207 -6.89 13.48 -7.58
C ASP A 207 -7.73 14.57 -6.92
N LYS A 208 -8.82 14.19 -6.25
CA LYS A 208 -9.70 15.12 -5.53
C LYS A 208 -8.98 15.82 -4.38
N ILE A 209 -8.10 15.11 -3.68
CA ILE A 209 -7.25 15.65 -2.63
C ILE A 209 -6.25 16.65 -3.22
N ILE A 210 -5.57 16.30 -4.30
CA ILE A 210 -4.63 17.18 -5.01
C ILE A 210 -5.33 18.48 -5.42
N HIS A 211 -6.50 18.40 -6.06
CA HIS A 211 -7.25 19.59 -6.48
C HIS A 211 -7.70 20.48 -5.31
N SER A 212 -7.91 19.91 -4.13
CA SER A 212 -8.18 20.72 -2.94
C SER A 212 -6.91 21.36 -2.37
N PHE A 213 -5.81 20.60 -2.36
CA PHE A 213 -4.50 21.08 -1.92
C PHE A 213 -3.99 22.24 -2.79
N VAL A 214 -4.10 22.12 -4.12
CA VAL A 214 -3.62 23.15 -5.05
C VAL A 214 -4.42 24.45 -4.96
N LYS A 215 -5.69 24.44 -4.54
CA LYS A 215 -6.42 25.68 -4.22
C LYS A 215 -5.67 26.51 -3.19
N GLY A 216 -5.10 25.87 -2.18
CA GLY A 216 -4.28 26.56 -1.19
C GLY A 216 -2.96 27.10 -1.78
N LEU A 217 -2.37 26.41 -2.76
CA LEU A 217 -1.19 26.90 -3.49
C LEU A 217 -1.54 28.12 -4.35
N GLU A 218 -2.66 28.05 -5.09
CA GLU A 218 -3.13 29.12 -5.98
C GLU A 218 -3.47 30.41 -5.22
N GLU A 219 -4.08 30.28 -4.03
CA GLU A 219 -4.39 31.42 -3.17
C GLU A 219 -3.12 32.17 -2.68
N GLU A 220 -1.95 31.49 -2.70
CA GLU A 220 -0.64 32.03 -2.36
C GLU A 220 0.23 32.34 -3.60
N GLY A 221 -0.34 32.25 -4.80
CA GLY A 221 0.33 32.59 -6.06
C GLY A 221 1.33 31.55 -6.58
N VAL A 222 1.32 30.32 -6.05
CA VAL A 222 2.19 29.22 -6.51
C VAL A 222 1.68 28.66 -7.82
N THR A 223 2.54 28.52 -8.82
CA THR A 223 2.25 27.79 -10.05
C THR A 223 2.49 26.29 -9.85
N TRP A 224 1.79 25.45 -10.61
CA TRP A 224 1.94 24.00 -10.49
C TRP A 224 1.64 23.29 -11.81
N GLU A 225 2.16 22.09 -11.94
CA GLU A 225 1.82 21.14 -13.00
C GLU A 225 1.53 19.76 -12.42
N LEU A 226 0.68 18.97 -13.09
CA LEU A 226 0.20 17.66 -12.59
C LEU A 226 0.42 16.57 -13.63
N HIS A 227 1.08 15.48 -13.21
CA HIS A 227 1.28 14.28 -13.99
C HIS A 227 0.63 13.08 -13.32
N ASN A 228 -0.19 12.31 -14.05
CA ASN A 228 -0.92 11.16 -13.53
C ASN A 228 -0.23 9.84 -13.92
N LEU A 229 0.32 9.09 -12.98
CA LEU A 229 1.01 7.81 -13.24
C LEU A 229 0.08 6.72 -13.77
N SER A 230 -1.23 6.82 -13.55
CA SER A 230 -2.22 5.91 -14.15
C SER A 230 -2.29 6.01 -15.69
N ASP A 231 -1.76 7.08 -16.26
CA ASP A 231 -1.57 7.27 -17.70
C ASP A 231 -0.07 7.21 -18.02
N ARG A 232 0.38 6.08 -18.56
CA ARG A 232 1.80 5.88 -18.91
C ARG A 232 2.34 6.86 -19.94
N LYS A 233 1.47 7.49 -20.74
CA LYS A 233 1.89 8.52 -21.71
C LYS A 233 2.42 9.79 -21.05
N GLN A 234 2.13 9.99 -19.77
CA GLN A 234 2.61 11.14 -19.00
C GLN A 234 3.94 10.86 -18.29
N TRP A 235 4.48 9.63 -18.32
CA TRP A 235 5.66 9.26 -17.55
C TRP A 235 6.92 10.01 -17.99
N ASP A 236 7.15 10.12 -19.29
CA ASP A 236 8.32 10.84 -19.81
C ASP A 236 8.28 12.32 -19.41
N ALA A 237 7.12 12.97 -19.57
CA ALA A 237 6.92 14.35 -19.13
C ALA A 237 7.06 14.50 -17.61
N ALA A 238 6.58 13.53 -16.82
CA ALA A 238 6.77 13.54 -15.37
C ALA A 238 8.23 13.40 -14.96
N CYS A 239 9.02 12.56 -15.66
CA CYS A 239 10.46 12.43 -15.45
C CYS A 239 11.19 13.72 -15.82
N GLU A 240 10.85 14.33 -16.95
CA GLU A 240 11.43 15.61 -17.37
C GLU A 240 11.14 16.73 -16.37
N ALA A 241 9.87 16.90 -15.98
CA ALA A 241 9.48 17.86 -14.96
C ALA A 241 10.20 17.63 -13.61
N PHE A 242 10.33 16.37 -13.18
CA PHE A 242 11.09 16.01 -11.98
C PHE A 242 12.54 16.48 -12.05
N LEU A 243 13.20 16.40 -13.22
CA LEU A 243 14.60 16.82 -13.39
C LEU A 243 14.78 18.34 -13.49
N GLN A 244 13.83 19.03 -14.14
CA GLN A 244 13.93 20.46 -14.44
C GLN A 244 13.55 21.35 -13.27
N HIS A 245 12.76 20.86 -12.30
CA HIS A 245 12.25 21.65 -11.18
C HIS A 245 12.81 21.19 -9.83
N GLY A 246 13.06 22.16 -8.95
CA GLY A 246 13.66 21.90 -7.63
C GLY A 246 12.70 21.24 -6.63
N ARG A 247 11.39 21.37 -6.79
CA ARG A 247 10.42 20.84 -5.83
C ARG A 247 9.37 19.94 -6.48
N THR A 248 9.27 18.72 -5.98
CA THR A 248 8.29 17.72 -6.42
C THR A 248 7.49 17.21 -5.25
N LEU A 249 6.18 17.10 -5.43
CA LEU A 249 5.23 16.47 -4.51
C LEU A 249 4.67 15.20 -5.16
N ILE A 250 4.85 14.03 -4.53
CA ILE A 250 4.19 12.80 -4.97
C ILE A 250 3.02 12.52 -4.03
N ALA A 251 1.80 12.49 -4.59
CA ALA A 251 0.57 12.20 -3.86
C ALA A 251 0.04 10.81 -4.22
N PHE A 252 -0.26 9.96 -3.22
CA PHE A 252 -0.69 8.59 -3.46
C PHE A 252 -1.46 7.97 -2.29
N PRO A 253 -2.28 6.93 -2.53
CA PRO A 253 -2.93 6.16 -1.49
C PRO A 253 -1.99 5.09 -0.91
N LEU A 254 -2.15 4.77 0.39
CA LEU A 254 -1.50 3.62 1.00
C LEU A 254 -2.01 2.31 0.39
N TYR A 255 -1.11 1.45 -0.08
CA TYR A 255 -1.41 0.11 -0.60
C TYR A 255 -0.57 -0.93 0.12
N VAL A 256 -1.23 -1.89 0.75
CA VAL A 256 -0.59 -3.01 1.45
C VAL A 256 0.65 -2.53 2.24
N GLU A 257 0.39 -1.66 3.22
CA GLU A 257 1.34 -1.09 4.18
C GLU A 257 2.42 -0.16 3.60
N CYS A 258 2.48 0.06 2.28
CA CYS A 258 3.51 0.91 1.66
C CYS A 258 2.97 1.63 0.41
N VAL A 259 3.85 2.10 -0.44
CA VAL A 259 3.52 2.76 -1.71
C VAL A 259 2.94 1.78 -2.73
N PRO A 260 2.09 2.22 -3.66
CA PRO A 260 1.61 1.37 -4.76
C PRO A 260 2.75 0.88 -5.66
N SER A 261 2.64 -0.36 -6.15
CA SER A 261 3.64 -0.94 -7.06
C SER A 261 3.81 -0.14 -8.36
N LEU A 262 2.75 0.49 -8.88
CA LEU A 262 2.84 1.40 -10.03
C LEU A 262 3.77 2.58 -9.76
N MET A 263 3.69 3.16 -8.55
CA MET A 263 4.58 4.24 -8.15
C MET A 263 6.03 3.75 -8.03
N LEU A 264 6.27 2.56 -7.47
CA LEU A 264 7.62 1.98 -7.42
C LEU A 264 8.20 1.76 -8.82
N GLU A 265 7.40 1.29 -9.78
CA GLU A 265 7.83 1.12 -11.17
C GLU A 265 8.22 2.47 -11.79
N PHE A 266 7.42 3.51 -11.59
CA PHE A 266 7.77 4.86 -12.04
C PHE A 266 9.04 5.39 -11.38
N LEU A 267 9.17 5.24 -10.06
CA LEU A 267 10.36 5.68 -9.33
C LEU A 267 11.63 4.98 -9.83
N SER A 268 11.54 3.73 -10.33
CA SER A 268 12.67 3.02 -10.94
C SER A 268 13.12 3.61 -12.27
N SER A 269 12.26 4.36 -12.95
CA SER A 269 12.59 5.05 -14.20
C SER A 269 13.16 6.45 -13.99
N LEU A 270 13.09 6.99 -12.76
CA LEU A 270 13.64 8.31 -12.47
C LEU A 270 15.17 8.28 -12.47
N PRO A 271 15.82 9.24 -13.14
CA PRO A 271 17.27 9.40 -13.03
C PRO A 271 17.70 9.72 -11.59
N THR A 272 18.79 9.12 -11.17
CA THR A 272 19.38 9.37 -9.84
C THR A 272 20.29 10.59 -9.83
N GLU A 273 20.82 10.98 -10.99
CA GLU A 273 21.68 12.14 -11.14
C GLU A 273 20.86 13.36 -11.56
N ARG A 274 20.96 14.43 -10.80
CA ARG A 274 20.29 15.70 -11.04
C ARG A 274 21.30 16.82 -11.22
N GLN A 275 21.02 17.73 -12.15
CA GLN A 275 21.86 18.92 -12.37
C GLN A 275 21.53 20.05 -11.41
N ILE A 276 20.32 20.05 -10.83
CA ILE A 276 19.87 21.05 -9.86
C ILE A 276 19.49 20.36 -8.54
N PRO A 277 19.65 21.03 -7.40
CA PRO A 277 19.15 20.51 -6.13
C PRO A 277 17.66 20.17 -6.20
N GLY A 278 17.28 19.00 -5.69
CA GLY A 278 15.90 18.56 -5.66
C GLY A 278 15.39 18.36 -4.24
N GLN A 279 14.10 18.63 -4.03
CA GLN A 279 13.38 18.26 -2.83
C GLN A 279 12.14 17.46 -3.19
N LEU A 280 11.99 16.34 -2.53
CA LEU A 280 10.84 15.45 -2.72
C LEU A 280 9.99 15.41 -1.46
N SER A 281 8.74 15.83 -1.61
CA SER A 281 7.71 15.80 -0.56
C SER A 281 6.62 14.81 -0.93
N PHE A 282 5.87 14.34 0.07
CA PHE A 282 4.84 13.34 -0.14
C PHE A 282 3.50 13.74 0.46
N LEU A 283 2.42 13.34 -0.19
CA LEU A 283 1.07 13.38 0.31
C LEU A 283 0.54 11.95 0.33
N LEU A 284 0.37 11.40 1.52
CA LEU A 284 -0.04 10.02 1.76
C LEU A 284 -1.41 9.97 2.41
N HIS A 285 -2.32 9.21 1.83
CA HIS A 285 -3.65 9.03 2.40
C HIS A 285 -4.10 7.57 2.37
N GLY A 286 -5.10 7.20 3.18
CA GLY A 286 -5.60 5.82 3.24
C GLY A 286 -7.03 5.72 3.73
N GLY A 287 -7.56 4.50 3.74
CA GLY A 287 -8.94 4.24 4.13
C GLY A 287 -9.19 4.28 5.63
N MET A 288 -8.23 3.81 6.43
CA MET A 288 -8.29 3.82 7.89
C MET A 288 -7.88 5.18 8.43
N ASP A 289 -8.40 5.54 9.62
CA ASP A 289 -8.23 6.88 10.20
C ASP A 289 -6.95 7.00 11.06
N GLU A 290 -6.43 5.91 11.60
CA GLU A 290 -5.36 5.90 12.59
C GLU A 290 -4.00 6.18 11.97
N GLY A 291 -3.24 7.12 12.54
CA GLY A 291 -1.94 7.59 12.03
C GLY A 291 -0.88 6.50 11.92
N ASN A 292 -0.87 5.56 12.87
CA ASN A 292 0.08 4.45 12.87
C ASN A 292 -0.04 3.55 11.63
N GLU A 293 -1.19 3.52 10.94
CA GLU A 293 -1.35 2.79 9.67
C GLU A 293 -0.36 3.27 8.58
N PHE A 294 0.11 4.50 8.68
CA PHE A 294 0.95 5.15 7.67
C PHE A 294 2.45 5.18 8.05
N ARG A 295 2.80 4.87 9.31
CA ARG A 295 4.17 5.09 9.80
C ARG A 295 5.22 4.23 9.12
N LEU A 296 4.86 3.03 8.69
CA LEU A 296 5.78 2.17 7.93
C LEU A 296 6.10 2.79 6.55
N ALA A 297 5.05 3.20 5.81
CA ALA A 297 5.24 3.88 4.53
C ALA A 297 6.01 5.20 4.70
N GLN A 298 5.70 6.00 5.73
CA GLN A 298 6.43 7.23 6.04
C GLN A 298 7.93 6.96 6.25
N ARG A 299 8.28 5.89 6.98
CA ARG A 299 9.68 5.49 7.18
C ARG A 299 10.38 5.14 5.87
N PHE A 300 9.72 4.42 4.96
CA PHE A 300 10.24 4.17 3.61
C PHE A 300 10.47 5.50 2.85
N LEU A 301 9.49 6.42 2.89
CA LEU A 301 9.55 7.70 2.20
C LEU A 301 10.63 8.64 2.74
N GLN A 302 11.00 8.53 4.00
CA GLN A 302 12.11 9.31 4.59
C GLN A 302 13.47 8.97 3.96
N GLY A 303 13.67 7.71 3.57
CA GLY A 303 14.92 7.25 2.96
C GLY A 303 14.98 7.33 1.43
N LEU A 304 13.81 7.44 0.79
CA LEU A 304 13.69 7.41 -0.67
C LEU A 304 14.34 8.61 -1.39
N PRO A 305 14.13 9.89 -0.96
CA PRO A 305 14.62 11.04 -1.69
C PRO A 305 16.13 11.04 -1.89
N THR A 306 16.91 10.65 -0.89
CA THR A 306 18.37 10.59 -0.97
C THR A 306 18.85 9.66 -2.08
N GLN A 307 18.16 8.55 -2.31
CA GLN A 307 18.48 7.60 -3.37
C GLN A 307 18.14 8.14 -4.78
N LEU A 308 17.36 9.23 -4.84
CA LEU A 308 16.99 9.95 -6.06
C LEU A 308 17.69 11.32 -6.18
N GLY A 309 18.75 11.54 -5.42
CA GLY A 309 19.49 12.82 -5.43
C GLY A 309 18.70 14.01 -4.90
N CYS A 310 17.72 13.77 -4.02
CA CYS A 310 16.84 14.78 -3.46
C CYS A 310 16.93 14.86 -1.94
N SER A 311 16.59 16.03 -1.38
CA SER A 311 16.30 16.17 0.04
C SER A 311 14.86 15.72 0.36
N TYR A 312 14.62 15.31 1.60
CA TYR A 312 13.29 14.94 2.08
C TYR A 312 12.54 16.18 2.57
N GLY A 313 11.45 16.54 1.90
CA GLY A 313 10.59 17.69 2.23
C GLY A 313 9.41 17.36 3.15
N GLY A 314 9.36 16.16 3.72
CA GLY A 314 8.31 15.73 4.63
C GLY A 314 7.18 14.96 3.94
N THR A 315 6.33 14.32 4.76
CA THR A 315 5.14 13.58 4.32
C THR A 315 3.92 14.11 5.03
N LEU A 316 2.98 14.68 4.28
CA LEU A 316 1.65 15.03 4.77
C LEU A 316 0.76 13.78 4.76
N ILE A 317 0.22 13.41 5.91
CA ILE A 317 -0.54 12.16 6.07
C ILE A 317 -1.98 12.46 6.52
N LYS A 318 -2.95 11.73 5.93
CA LYS A 318 -4.34 11.77 6.41
C LYS A 318 -5.06 10.46 6.12
N GLY A 319 -5.67 9.88 7.15
CA GLY A 319 -6.58 8.75 7.03
C GLY A 319 -7.99 9.11 6.60
N GLY A 320 -8.90 8.12 6.61
CA GLY A 320 -10.35 8.30 6.38
C GLY A 320 -10.76 8.66 4.96
N SER A 321 -9.87 8.53 3.98
CA SER A 321 -10.10 8.99 2.61
C SER A 321 -10.98 8.06 1.76
N PHE A 322 -11.31 6.85 2.22
CA PHE A 322 -12.13 5.91 1.43
C PHE A 322 -13.47 6.52 1.02
N ARG A 323 -14.11 7.23 1.95
CA ARG A 323 -15.43 7.82 1.75
C ARG A 323 -15.50 8.92 0.70
N ILE A 324 -14.39 9.58 0.36
CA ILE A 324 -14.35 10.71 -0.60
C ILE A 324 -15.09 10.38 -1.91
N ARG A 325 -14.97 9.15 -2.42
CA ARG A 325 -15.63 8.76 -3.67
C ARG A 325 -17.00 8.12 -3.51
N THR A 326 -17.37 7.72 -2.29
CA THR A 326 -18.61 6.99 -2.00
C THR A 326 -19.70 7.88 -1.38
N THR A 327 -19.41 9.16 -1.19
CA THR A 327 -20.32 10.16 -0.65
C THR A 327 -20.85 11.08 -1.74
N SER A 328 -21.90 11.88 -1.41
CA SER A 328 -22.41 12.94 -2.26
C SER A 328 -21.33 14.00 -2.54
N ASP A 329 -21.54 14.81 -3.57
CA ASP A 329 -20.61 15.90 -3.93
C ASP A 329 -20.47 16.93 -2.81
N GLU A 330 -21.54 17.22 -2.08
CA GLU A 330 -21.54 18.15 -0.95
C GLU A 330 -20.71 17.60 0.22
N GLU A 331 -20.91 16.33 0.61
CA GLU A 331 -20.10 15.69 1.67
C GLU A 331 -18.65 15.56 1.25
N ARG A 332 -18.39 15.21 -0.01
CA ARG A 332 -17.04 15.12 -0.58
C ARG A 332 -16.31 16.45 -0.48
N ALA A 333 -16.97 17.55 -0.85
CA ALA A 333 -16.41 18.89 -0.73
C ALA A 333 -15.96 19.18 0.71
N LYS A 334 -16.80 18.85 1.71
CA LYS A 334 -16.42 19.00 3.13
C LYS A 334 -15.22 18.14 3.53
N MET A 335 -15.10 16.92 2.99
CA MET A 335 -14.01 16.02 3.32
C MET A 335 -12.66 16.47 2.76
N VAL A 336 -12.64 17.19 1.64
CA VAL A 336 -11.39 17.64 1.01
C VAL A 336 -10.97 19.05 1.41
N VAL A 337 -11.88 19.88 1.93
CA VAL A 337 -11.58 21.25 2.42
C VAL A 337 -10.37 21.32 3.37
N PRO A 338 -10.16 20.37 4.31
CA PRO A 338 -9.01 20.43 5.21
C PRO A 338 -7.64 20.43 4.51
N TRP A 339 -7.56 20.06 3.23
CA TRP A 339 -6.32 20.06 2.46
C TRP A 339 -5.92 21.45 1.94
N VAL A 340 -6.87 22.40 1.82
CA VAL A 340 -6.59 23.78 1.38
C VAL A 340 -5.58 24.48 2.30
N PRO A 341 -5.77 24.54 3.64
CA PRO A 341 -4.79 25.15 4.52
C PRO A 341 -3.42 24.46 4.50
N MET A 342 -3.37 23.14 4.15
CA MET A 342 -2.10 22.44 3.99
C MET A 342 -1.36 22.85 2.69
N GLY A 343 -2.10 23.21 1.63
CA GLY A 343 -1.54 23.83 0.44
C GLY A 343 -0.91 25.19 0.75
N LYS A 344 -1.61 26.05 1.49
CA LYS A 344 -1.04 27.34 1.96
C LYS A 344 0.20 27.17 2.82
N LEU A 345 0.15 26.23 3.77
CA LEU A 345 1.30 25.90 4.61
C LEU A 345 2.51 25.54 3.75
N PHE A 346 2.29 24.67 2.75
CA PHE A 346 3.36 24.24 1.85
C PHE A 346 3.88 25.37 0.98
N ALA A 347 3.01 26.24 0.48
CA ALA A 347 3.40 27.42 -0.28
C ALA A 347 4.41 28.30 0.49
N HIS A 348 4.16 28.54 1.77
CA HIS A 348 5.03 29.37 2.60
C HIS A 348 6.29 28.65 3.11
N LYS A 349 6.18 27.38 3.49
CA LYS A 349 7.26 26.62 4.15
C LYS A 349 8.11 25.80 3.16
N GLY A 350 7.57 25.43 2.02
CA GLY A 350 8.17 24.51 1.04
C GLY A 350 8.36 23.08 1.57
N SER A 351 7.68 22.73 2.68
CA SER A 351 7.92 21.48 3.40
C SER A 351 6.76 21.12 4.32
N PHE A 352 6.61 19.81 4.57
CA PHE A 352 5.72 19.24 5.60
C PHE A 352 6.45 18.87 6.90
N LEU A 353 7.73 19.23 7.05
CA LEU A 353 8.47 19.05 8.31
C LEU A 353 8.07 20.16 9.30
N THR A 354 6.78 20.20 9.65
CA THR A 354 6.18 21.23 10.50
C THR A 354 5.23 20.61 11.53
N PRO A 355 5.05 21.24 12.70
CA PRO A 355 4.08 20.76 13.70
C PRO A 355 2.63 20.72 13.20
N GLU A 356 2.27 21.60 12.26
CA GLU A 356 0.94 21.64 11.65
C GLU A 356 0.67 20.40 10.80
N ALA A 357 1.63 20.00 9.96
CA ALA A 357 1.54 18.79 9.15
C ALA A 357 1.51 17.53 10.03
N GLU A 358 2.26 17.50 11.14
CA GLU A 358 2.22 16.38 12.08
C GLU A 358 0.85 16.29 12.79
N ARG A 359 0.28 17.41 13.23
CA ARG A 359 -1.07 17.40 13.82
C ARG A 359 -2.17 17.02 12.84
N PHE A 360 -1.96 17.25 11.53
CA PHE A 360 -2.92 16.92 10.48
C PHE A 360 -3.23 15.42 10.37
N ILE A 361 -2.28 14.56 10.76
CA ILE A 361 -2.43 13.10 10.74
C ILE A 361 -3.65 12.67 11.55
N GLY A 362 -3.85 13.23 12.74
CA GLY A 362 -4.84 12.82 13.71
C GLY A 362 -4.25 11.84 14.77
N PRO A 363 -5.10 11.07 15.46
CA PRO A 363 -4.63 10.17 16.50
C PRO A 363 -3.82 8.99 15.91
N GLU A 364 -2.73 8.62 16.56
CA GLU A 364 -1.93 7.45 16.17
C GLU A 364 -2.73 6.15 16.30
N GLN A 365 -3.50 6.04 17.38
CA GLN A 365 -4.41 4.94 17.65
C GLN A 365 -5.58 5.45 18.49
N TYR A 366 -6.77 4.97 18.18
CA TYR A 366 -7.93 5.29 19.01
C TYR A 366 -7.81 4.65 20.39
N PRO A 367 -8.13 5.37 21.50
CA PRO A 367 -8.21 4.81 22.83
C PRO A 367 -9.16 3.60 22.86
N TRP A 368 -8.89 2.64 23.76
CA TRP A 368 -9.65 1.41 23.86
C TRP A 368 -11.17 1.63 24.02
N TRP A 369 -11.57 2.67 24.76
CA TRP A 369 -12.97 3.01 24.98
C TRP A 369 -13.66 3.55 23.70
N VAL A 370 -12.94 4.33 22.87
CA VAL A 370 -13.42 4.78 21.57
C VAL A 370 -13.63 3.55 20.65
N ARG A 371 -12.67 2.64 20.59
CA ARG A 371 -12.78 1.41 19.81
C ARG A 371 -13.98 0.57 20.24
N LYS A 372 -14.19 0.43 21.56
CA LYS A 372 -15.34 -0.28 22.12
C LYS A 372 -16.67 0.41 21.75
N MET A 373 -16.73 1.74 21.87
CA MET A 373 -17.89 2.54 21.46
C MET A 373 -18.18 2.37 19.97
N VAL A 374 -17.17 2.51 19.10
CA VAL A 374 -17.32 2.32 17.65
C VAL A 374 -17.80 0.90 17.34
N SER A 375 -17.22 -0.12 17.98
CA SER A 375 -17.63 -1.50 17.80
C SER A 375 -19.09 -1.77 18.15
N LEU A 376 -19.55 -1.20 19.25
CA LEU A 376 -20.92 -1.43 19.73
C LEU A 376 -21.98 -0.62 18.98
N LEU A 377 -21.68 0.64 18.65
CA LEU A 377 -22.69 1.59 18.17
C LEU A 377 -22.63 1.82 16.65
N PHE A 378 -21.45 1.79 16.04
CA PHE A 378 -21.26 2.26 14.67
C PHE A 378 -20.87 1.16 13.68
N LEU A 379 -20.16 0.11 14.11
CA LEU A 379 -19.57 -0.88 13.21
C LEU A 379 -20.63 -1.59 12.35
N LYS A 380 -21.77 -1.97 12.95
CA LYS A 380 -22.89 -2.58 12.20
C LYS A 380 -23.43 -1.64 11.13
N LYS A 381 -23.56 -0.34 11.44
CA LYS A 381 -24.06 0.69 10.50
C LYS A 381 -23.08 0.92 9.37
N VAL A 382 -21.78 0.97 9.68
CA VAL A 382 -20.69 1.11 8.69
C VAL A 382 -20.69 -0.07 7.72
N ASN A 383 -20.70 -1.29 8.24
CA ASN A 383 -20.71 -2.50 7.42
C ASN A 383 -21.98 -2.62 6.58
N LYS A 384 -23.14 -2.25 7.14
CA LYS A 384 -24.39 -2.15 6.40
C LYS A 384 -24.31 -1.12 5.27
N GLY A 385 -23.69 0.03 5.51
CA GLY A 385 -23.43 1.03 4.47
C GLY A 385 -22.60 0.49 3.31
N PHE A 386 -21.61 -0.36 3.56
CA PHE A 386 -20.85 -1.04 2.49
C PHE A 386 -21.71 -2.01 1.70
N GLU A 387 -22.59 -2.78 2.35
CA GLU A 387 -23.53 -3.67 1.64
C GLU A 387 -24.48 -2.90 0.75
N ASP A 388 -25.04 -1.79 1.26
CA ASP A 388 -26.00 -0.95 0.52
C ASP A 388 -25.31 -0.25 -0.67
N PHE A 389 -24.09 0.23 -0.47
CA PHE A 389 -23.26 0.77 -1.55
C PHE A 389 -22.91 -0.30 -2.61
N ALA A 390 -22.55 -1.53 -2.21
CA ALA A 390 -22.31 -2.61 -3.13
C ALA A 390 -23.55 -2.95 -3.96
N LYS A 391 -24.73 -2.99 -3.34
CA LYS A 391 -26.02 -3.20 -4.05
C LYS A 391 -26.27 -2.10 -5.07
N SER A 392 -26.01 -0.83 -4.74
CA SER A 392 -26.15 0.29 -5.68
C SER A 392 -25.18 0.18 -6.89
N TRP A 393 -24.06 -0.55 -6.73
CA TRP A 393 -23.14 -0.88 -7.81
C TRP A 393 -23.52 -2.13 -8.60
N GLY A 394 -24.67 -2.74 -8.30
CA GLY A 394 -25.17 -3.94 -8.96
C GLY A 394 -24.54 -5.24 -8.43
N CYS A 395 -24.03 -5.25 -7.21
CA CYS A 395 -23.58 -6.47 -6.54
C CYS A 395 -24.77 -7.36 -6.18
N THR A 396 -24.77 -8.60 -6.65
CA THR A 396 -25.82 -9.60 -6.39
C THR A 396 -25.39 -10.67 -5.39
N ARG A 397 -24.13 -10.66 -4.95
CA ARG A 397 -23.55 -11.63 -4.03
C ARG A 397 -23.28 -11.00 -2.66
N PRO A 398 -23.28 -11.79 -1.58
CA PRO A 398 -22.86 -11.28 -0.28
C PRO A 398 -21.38 -10.84 -0.31
N LEU A 399 -21.03 -9.80 0.47
CA LEU A 399 -19.65 -9.25 0.47
C LEU A 399 -18.61 -10.26 0.93
N ASN A 400 -19.00 -11.27 1.71
CA ASN A 400 -18.13 -12.35 2.18
C ASN A 400 -18.18 -13.62 1.29
N ASP A 401 -18.73 -13.52 0.07
CA ASP A 401 -18.75 -14.65 -0.88
C ASP A 401 -17.33 -15.19 -1.14
N LYS A 402 -17.21 -16.52 -1.27
CA LYS A 402 -15.94 -17.24 -1.40
C LYS A 402 -15.85 -17.96 -2.76
N PRO A 403 -15.64 -17.24 -3.86
CA PRO A 403 -15.78 -17.83 -5.21
C PRO A 403 -14.74 -18.90 -5.55
N TYR A 404 -13.61 -18.97 -4.84
CA TYR A 404 -12.52 -19.92 -5.08
C TYR A 404 -12.44 -21.02 -4.01
N SER A 405 -13.36 -21.09 -3.04
CA SER A 405 -13.46 -22.27 -2.17
C SER A 405 -13.99 -23.46 -2.97
N GLU A 406 -13.42 -24.63 -2.74
CA GLU A 406 -14.01 -25.87 -3.22
C GLU A 406 -15.46 -25.97 -2.74
N LYS A 407 -16.37 -26.36 -3.64
CA LYS A 407 -17.77 -26.56 -3.33
C LYS A 407 -17.98 -27.89 -2.62
#